data_1992d0fb9bd5afb12caea917999ca888
#
_entry.id   1992d0fb9bd5afb12caea917999ca888
#
_cell.length_a   1.000
_cell.length_b   1.000
_cell.length_c   1.000
_cell.angle_alpha   90.00
_cell.angle_beta   90.00
_cell.angle_gamma   90.00
#
_symmetry.space_group_name_H-M   'P 1'
#
loop_
_entity.id
_entity.type
_entity.pdbx_description
1 polymer ?
#
loop_
_entity_poly.entity_id
_entity_poly.type
_entity_poly.pdbx_seq_one_letter_code
_entity_poly.pdbx_strand_id
1 'polypeptide(L)'
;MIIDLKDIIDDDLIYTYFSQKAEHAMTKISSLKSFPFRNGRLDYEGYDFYCPFLSMIFHLKITPHVAKILNKEIIPSFCYTRLYFPGSKLNVHKDRDACEITVSHCHYGKPWKIFILEDEFMTQTGTSICYEGIDKEHCRISPTPSNTLYSFYSWVEKDGKYDKFKYDESEKIEKIYKQTLDKLYI
;
A
#
# COMPACT_ATOMS: atom_id res chain seq x y z
N MET A 1 -10.89 -8.91 6.33
CA MET A 1 -12.27 -8.37 6.13
C MET A 1 -12.27 -7.31 5.02
N ILE A 2 -13.38 -7.14 4.30
CA ILE A 2 -13.57 -6.02 3.38
C ILE A 2 -13.98 -4.79 4.19
N ILE A 3 -13.38 -3.62 3.87
CA ILE A 3 -13.71 -2.33 4.49
C ILE A 3 -14.05 -1.31 3.39
N ASP A 4 -14.88 -0.32 3.71
CA ASP A 4 -15.24 0.74 2.75
C ASP A 4 -14.40 2.01 3.01
N LEU A 5 -13.71 2.48 1.98
CA LEU A 5 -12.86 3.67 2.02
C LEU A 5 -13.17 4.66 0.88
N LYS A 6 -14.28 4.45 0.14
CA LYS A 6 -14.59 5.22 -1.08
C LYS A 6 -14.72 6.72 -0.85
N ASP A 7 -15.25 7.11 0.31
CA ASP A 7 -15.44 8.54 0.63
C ASP A 7 -14.16 9.21 1.17
N ILE A 8 -13.09 8.43 1.36
CA ILE A 8 -11.84 8.92 1.95
C ILE A 8 -10.71 8.92 0.93
N ILE A 9 -10.66 7.91 0.06
CA ILE A 9 -9.61 7.73 -0.96
C ILE A 9 -10.13 8.19 -2.32
N ASP A 10 -9.37 9.07 -2.96
CA ASP A 10 -9.58 9.49 -4.34
C ASP A 10 -8.75 8.60 -5.28
N ASP A 11 -9.38 7.57 -5.80
CA ASP A 11 -8.73 6.57 -6.65
C ASP A 11 -8.25 7.15 -7.99
N ASP A 12 -9.00 8.06 -8.57
CA ASP A 12 -8.65 8.70 -9.85
C ASP A 12 -7.43 9.59 -9.70
N LEU A 13 -7.35 10.36 -8.61
CA LEU A 13 -6.18 11.18 -8.29
C LEU A 13 -4.94 10.30 -8.11
N ILE A 14 -5.06 9.24 -7.33
CA ILE A 14 -3.94 8.33 -7.04
C ILE A 14 -3.49 7.62 -8.31
N TYR A 15 -4.42 7.09 -9.10
CA TYR A 15 -4.10 6.40 -10.35
C TYR A 15 -3.40 7.35 -11.33
N THR A 16 -3.93 8.55 -11.54
CA THR A 16 -3.33 9.56 -12.43
C THR A 16 -1.91 9.90 -12.01
N TYR A 17 -1.71 10.19 -10.72
CA TYR A 17 -0.39 10.56 -10.18
C TYR A 17 0.65 9.44 -10.37
N PHE A 18 0.32 8.21 -9.98
CA PHE A 18 1.29 7.12 -10.04
C PHE A 18 1.52 6.58 -11.45
N SER A 19 0.50 6.60 -12.32
CA SER A 19 0.66 6.23 -13.73
C SER A 19 1.61 7.18 -14.46
N GLN A 20 1.45 8.49 -14.27
CA GLN A 20 2.37 9.49 -14.83
C GLN A 20 3.80 9.34 -14.29
N LYS A 21 3.95 9.06 -12.99
CA LYS A 21 5.27 8.82 -12.39
C LYS A 21 5.93 7.56 -12.94
N ALA A 22 5.18 6.46 -13.08
CA ALA A 22 5.68 5.22 -13.64
C ALA A 22 6.08 5.40 -15.11
N GLU A 23 5.24 6.05 -15.91
CA GLU A 23 5.54 6.35 -17.33
C GLU A 23 6.80 7.21 -17.48
N HIS A 24 6.91 8.27 -16.70
CA HIS A 24 8.11 9.12 -16.69
C HIS A 24 9.37 8.33 -16.28
N ALA A 25 9.26 7.48 -15.28
CA ALA A 25 10.36 6.61 -14.87
C ALA A 25 10.74 5.64 -15.99
N MET A 26 9.78 4.93 -16.59
CA MET A 26 10.02 3.99 -17.69
C MET A 26 10.64 4.68 -18.92
N THR A 27 10.23 5.88 -19.25
CA THR A 27 10.83 6.65 -20.37
C THR A 27 12.29 6.99 -20.09
N LYS A 28 12.65 7.34 -18.86
CA LYS A 28 14.04 7.57 -18.47
C LYS A 28 14.88 6.28 -18.49
N ILE A 29 14.27 5.14 -18.20
CA ILE A 29 14.92 3.84 -18.18
C ILE A 29 15.35 3.38 -19.57
N SER A 30 14.53 3.60 -20.58
CA SER A 30 14.89 3.26 -21.97
C SER A 30 16.16 4.00 -22.46
N SER A 31 16.56 5.07 -21.78
CA SER A 31 17.73 5.88 -22.07
C SER A 31 18.95 5.60 -21.17
N LEU A 32 18.84 4.79 -20.11
CA LEU A 32 19.91 4.54 -19.13
C LEU A 32 20.22 3.05 -18.99
N LYS A 33 21.50 2.69 -19.20
CA LYS A 33 22.00 1.31 -19.11
C LYS A 33 22.17 0.76 -17.68
N SER A 34 21.88 1.53 -16.62
CA SER A 34 21.95 1.08 -15.22
C SER A 34 21.11 1.97 -14.29
N PHE A 35 20.54 1.33 -13.27
CA PHE A 35 19.62 1.93 -12.29
C PHE A 35 20.24 2.11 -10.92
N PRO A 36 20.03 3.26 -10.26
CA PRO A 36 19.41 3.24 -8.95
C PRO A 36 18.31 4.30 -8.79
N PHE A 37 17.05 3.91 -8.59
CA PHE A 37 16.00 4.84 -8.17
C PHE A 37 16.00 4.98 -6.65
N ARG A 38 16.11 6.20 -6.17
CA ARG A 38 16.05 6.50 -4.73
C ARG A 38 14.65 6.32 -4.11
N ASN A 39 13.56 6.29 -4.92
CA ASN A 39 12.19 6.26 -4.43
C ASN A 39 11.27 5.26 -5.17
N GLY A 40 11.80 4.31 -5.91
CA GLY A 40 11.03 3.29 -6.60
C GLY A 40 11.90 2.15 -7.09
N ARG A 41 11.33 0.96 -7.19
CA ARG A 41 11.98 -0.23 -7.72
C ARG A 41 11.16 -0.74 -8.90
N LEU A 42 11.79 -0.86 -10.06
CA LEU A 42 11.21 -1.54 -11.22
C LEU A 42 11.71 -2.98 -11.25
N ASP A 43 10.81 -3.91 -11.40
CA ASP A 43 11.10 -5.28 -11.79
C ASP A 43 10.21 -5.69 -12.98
N TYR A 44 10.35 -6.94 -13.44
CA TYR A 44 9.56 -7.46 -14.57
C TYR A 44 8.06 -7.63 -14.23
N GLU A 45 7.67 -7.55 -12.97
CA GLU A 45 6.30 -7.68 -12.49
C GLU A 45 5.62 -6.35 -12.17
N GLY A 46 6.38 -5.27 -11.99
CA GLY A 46 5.77 -3.99 -11.66
C GLY A 46 6.73 -2.89 -11.26
N TYR A 47 6.17 -1.78 -10.83
CA TYR A 47 6.89 -0.62 -10.33
C TYR A 47 6.44 -0.26 -8.91
N ASP A 48 7.41 -0.15 -8.01
CA ASP A 48 7.19 0.11 -6.58
C ASP A 48 7.45 1.57 -6.20
N PHE A 49 6.59 2.11 -5.35
CA PHE A 49 6.75 3.41 -4.70
C PHE A 49 6.72 3.21 -3.19
N TYR A 50 7.84 3.41 -2.53
CA TYR A 50 7.96 3.25 -1.08
C TYR A 50 7.69 4.57 -0.37
N CYS A 51 6.76 4.59 0.59
CA CYS A 51 6.32 5.75 1.35
C CYS A 51 6.13 7.00 0.47
N PRO A 52 5.38 6.91 -0.65
CA PRO A 52 5.17 8.08 -1.50
C PRO A 52 4.25 9.07 -0.77
N PHE A 53 4.58 10.36 -0.86
CA PHE A 53 3.92 11.41 -0.09
C PHE A 53 2.40 11.43 -0.24
N LEU A 54 1.89 11.24 -1.46
CA LEU A 54 0.44 11.20 -1.70
C LEU A 54 -0.21 10.03 -0.94
N SER A 55 0.39 8.82 -0.96
CA SER A 55 -0.13 7.69 -0.20
C SER A 55 -0.03 7.90 1.31
N MET A 56 0.99 8.63 1.80
CA MET A 56 1.09 8.99 3.22
C MET A 56 -0.06 9.91 3.67
N ILE A 57 -0.50 10.84 2.81
CA ILE A 57 -1.67 11.68 3.08
C ILE A 57 -2.93 10.81 3.26
N PHE A 58 -3.19 9.89 2.33
CA PHE A 58 -4.34 9.00 2.45
C PHE A 58 -4.19 8.03 3.62
N HIS A 59 -2.99 7.55 3.91
CA HIS A 59 -2.71 6.72 5.08
C HIS A 59 -3.17 7.41 6.37
N LEU A 60 -2.79 8.68 6.55
CA LEU A 60 -3.25 9.47 7.70
C LEU A 60 -4.77 9.66 7.72
N LYS A 61 -5.38 9.96 6.57
CA LYS A 61 -6.84 10.15 6.47
C LYS A 61 -7.63 8.90 6.83
N ILE A 62 -7.17 7.71 6.42
CA ILE A 62 -7.87 6.45 6.71
C ILE A 62 -7.57 5.90 8.10
N THR A 63 -6.48 6.30 8.75
CA THR A 63 -6.07 5.80 10.07
C THR A 63 -7.19 5.86 11.12
N PRO A 64 -7.90 6.99 11.35
CA PRO A 64 -8.98 7.04 12.33
C PRO A 64 -10.14 6.10 11.98
N HIS A 65 -10.43 5.92 10.70
CA HIS A 65 -11.50 5.04 10.24
C HIS A 65 -11.14 3.57 10.49
N VAL A 66 -9.93 3.15 10.14
CA VAL A 66 -9.43 1.79 10.39
C VAL A 66 -9.34 1.50 11.89
N ALA A 67 -8.81 2.44 12.69
CA ALA A 67 -8.76 2.35 14.15
C ALA A 67 -10.14 2.09 14.76
N LYS A 68 -11.15 2.82 14.29
CA LYS A 68 -12.54 2.65 14.73
C LYS A 68 -13.11 1.28 14.36
N ILE A 69 -12.89 0.80 13.13
CA ILE A 69 -13.38 -0.52 12.68
C ILE A 69 -12.75 -1.64 13.52
N LEU A 70 -11.47 -1.53 13.83
CA LEU A 70 -10.73 -2.53 14.59
C LEU A 70 -10.92 -2.40 16.10
N ASN A 71 -11.47 -1.28 16.57
CA ASN A 71 -11.52 -0.91 17.98
C ASN A 71 -10.14 -0.97 18.66
N LYS A 72 -9.12 -0.41 17.98
CA LYS A 72 -7.72 -0.39 18.41
C LYS A 72 -7.10 1.00 18.22
N GLU A 73 -6.16 1.38 19.08
CA GLU A 73 -5.27 2.51 18.83
C GLU A 73 -4.13 2.03 17.94
N ILE A 74 -4.01 2.60 16.74
CA ILE A 74 -3.02 2.20 15.75
C ILE A 74 -2.18 3.39 15.29
N ILE A 75 -0.91 3.13 14.99
CA ILE A 75 0.04 4.12 14.51
C ILE A 75 0.54 3.69 13.13
N PRO A 76 0.58 4.59 12.12
CA PRO A 76 1.16 4.28 10.82
C PRO A 76 2.58 3.72 10.94
N SER A 77 2.86 2.60 10.32
CA SER A 77 4.21 2.08 10.18
C SER A 77 4.80 2.54 8.84
N PHE A 78 4.24 2.10 7.71
CA PHE A 78 4.65 2.60 6.41
C PHE A 78 3.51 2.43 5.40
N CYS A 79 3.67 3.05 4.23
CA CYS A 79 2.81 2.78 3.09
C CYS A 79 3.65 2.47 1.84
N TYR A 80 3.03 1.75 0.94
CA TYR A 80 3.68 1.24 -0.24
C TYR A 80 2.67 1.20 -1.39
N THR A 81 3.06 1.69 -2.56
CA THR A 81 2.17 1.68 -3.73
C THR A 81 2.88 0.92 -4.85
N ARG A 82 2.17 -0.02 -5.48
CA ARG A 82 2.70 -0.84 -6.55
C ARG A 82 1.79 -0.82 -7.77
N LEU A 83 2.37 -0.49 -8.92
CA LEU A 83 1.79 -0.74 -10.23
C LEU A 83 2.23 -2.11 -10.71
N TYR A 84 1.33 -3.08 -10.68
CA TYR A 84 1.54 -4.41 -11.24
C TYR A 84 1.34 -4.40 -12.74
N PHE A 85 2.24 -5.06 -13.47
CA PHE A 85 2.11 -5.28 -14.92
C PHE A 85 1.28 -6.53 -15.21
N PRO A 86 0.67 -6.63 -16.42
CA PRO A 86 -0.08 -7.81 -16.82
C PRO A 86 0.76 -9.09 -16.67
N GLY A 87 0.17 -10.13 -16.09
CA GLY A 87 0.86 -11.39 -15.85
C GLY A 87 1.54 -11.53 -14.49
N SER A 88 1.64 -10.43 -13.72
CA SER A 88 2.23 -10.45 -12.38
C SER A 88 1.47 -11.36 -11.43
N LYS A 89 2.18 -11.97 -10.51
CA LYS A 89 1.68 -12.80 -9.42
C LYS A 89 2.25 -12.34 -8.09
N LEU A 90 1.69 -12.81 -7.00
CA LEU A 90 2.23 -12.64 -5.66
C LEU A 90 2.34 -14.03 -5.02
N ASN A 91 3.55 -14.48 -4.78
CA ASN A 91 3.80 -15.76 -4.13
C ASN A 91 3.25 -15.78 -2.71
N VAL A 92 2.99 -16.98 -2.18
CA VAL A 92 2.59 -17.16 -0.78
C VAL A 92 3.66 -16.59 0.14
N HIS A 93 3.28 -15.69 1.03
CA HIS A 93 4.17 -15.09 2.02
C HIS A 93 3.38 -14.55 3.21
N LYS A 94 4.11 -14.23 4.26
CA LYS A 94 3.69 -13.35 5.35
C LYS A 94 4.46 -12.05 5.23
N ASP A 95 3.84 -10.98 5.69
CA ASP A 95 4.49 -9.68 5.71
C ASP A 95 5.53 -9.58 6.85
N ARG A 96 6.34 -8.55 6.81
CA ARG A 96 7.30 -8.21 7.86
C ARG A 96 6.60 -7.59 9.09
N ASP A 97 7.28 -7.56 10.22
CA ASP A 97 6.74 -7.11 11.52
C ASP A 97 6.12 -5.71 11.51
N ALA A 98 6.54 -4.83 10.60
CA ALA A 98 5.94 -3.50 10.43
C ALA A 98 4.53 -3.53 9.81
N CYS A 99 4.03 -4.69 9.37
CA CYS A 99 2.73 -4.90 8.76
C CYS A 99 1.76 -5.65 9.69
N GLU A 100 1.75 -5.31 11.00
CA GLU A 100 0.87 -5.97 11.96
C GLU A 100 -0.59 -5.91 11.49
N ILE A 101 -1.01 -4.73 11.03
CA ILE A 101 -2.30 -4.50 10.38
C ILE A 101 -2.01 -3.93 9.00
N THR A 102 -2.59 -4.51 7.97
CA THR A 102 -2.42 -4.06 6.59
C THR A 102 -3.78 -3.85 5.93
N VAL A 103 -3.93 -2.73 5.24
CA VAL A 103 -5.01 -2.50 4.28
C VAL A 103 -4.43 -2.51 2.87
N SER A 104 -4.84 -3.49 2.06
CA SER A 104 -4.58 -3.54 0.62
C SER A 104 -5.75 -2.88 -0.11
N HIS A 105 -5.52 -1.77 -0.79
CA HIS A 105 -6.54 -1.02 -1.53
C HIS A 105 -6.21 -0.97 -3.02
N CYS A 106 -7.18 -1.36 -3.86
CA CYS A 106 -7.07 -1.33 -5.31
C CYS A 106 -7.57 0.01 -5.87
N HIS A 107 -6.66 0.84 -6.37
CA HIS A 107 -7.01 2.12 -6.99
C HIS A 107 -7.45 1.98 -8.45
N TYR A 108 -6.88 1.00 -9.16
CA TYR A 108 -7.20 0.74 -10.55
C TYR A 108 -6.89 -0.70 -10.92
N GLY A 109 -7.78 -1.35 -11.63
CA GLY A 109 -7.55 -2.69 -12.19
C GLY A 109 -8.82 -3.48 -12.42
N LYS A 110 -8.68 -4.50 -13.25
CA LYS A 110 -9.72 -5.52 -13.46
C LYS A 110 -9.76 -6.46 -12.23
N PRO A 111 -10.88 -7.20 -12.05
CA PRO A 111 -10.98 -8.16 -10.95
C PRO A 111 -9.79 -9.10 -10.86
N TRP A 112 -9.15 -9.15 -9.68
CA TRP A 112 -7.98 -9.98 -9.39
C TRP A 112 -8.07 -10.55 -7.98
N LYS A 113 -8.00 -11.87 -7.87
CA LYS A 113 -8.16 -12.60 -6.60
C LYS A 113 -6.96 -12.46 -5.69
N ILE A 114 -7.23 -12.31 -4.39
CA ILE A 114 -6.26 -12.51 -3.33
C ILE A 114 -6.76 -13.62 -2.41
N PHE A 115 -5.87 -14.48 -1.98
CA PHE A 115 -6.10 -15.49 -0.95
C PHE A 115 -5.42 -15.03 0.34
N ILE A 116 -6.15 -15.09 1.44
CA ILE A 116 -5.64 -14.81 2.79
C ILE A 116 -6.02 -16.03 3.63
N LEU A 117 -5.02 -16.87 3.95
CA LEU A 117 -5.23 -18.24 4.42
C LEU A 117 -6.10 -19.02 3.43
N GLU A 118 -7.23 -19.55 3.88
CA GLU A 118 -8.19 -20.30 3.04
C GLU A 118 -9.27 -19.40 2.41
N ASP A 119 -9.37 -18.13 2.84
CA ASP A 119 -10.39 -17.19 2.34
C ASP A 119 -9.98 -16.59 1.00
N GLU A 120 -10.92 -16.56 0.05
CA GLU A 120 -10.77 -15.93 -1.26
C GLU A 120 -11.51 -14.58 -1.30
N PHE A 121 -10.82 -13.55 -1.75
CA PHE A 121 -11.40 -12.22 -1.97
C PHE A 121 -11.18 -11.78 -3.41
N MET A 122 -12.25 -11.32 -4.08
CA MET A 122 -12.14 -10.64 -5.35
C MET A 122 -11.87 -9.16 -5.11
N THR A 123 -10.80 -8.63 -5.69
CA THR A 123 -10.44 -7.21 -5.58
C THR A 123 -10.46 -6.56 -6.94
N GLN A 124 -10.97 -5.35 -7.00
CA GLN A 124 -11.03 -4.48 -8.19
C GLN A 124 -11.00 -3.03 -7.73
N THR A 125 -11.02 -2.07 -8.66
CA THR A 125 -11.02 -0.64 -8.33
C THR A 125 -12.03 -0.32 -7.21
N GLY A 126 -11.55 0.39 -6.18
CA GLY A 126 -12.31 0.78 -4.99
C GLY A 126 -12.42 -0.30 -3.91
N THR A 127 -11.84 -1.50 -4.10
CA THR A 127 -11.87 -2.57 -3.08
C THR A 127 -10.74 -2.41 -2.08
N SER A 128 -11.09 -2.43 -0.78
CA SER A 128 -10.13 -2.47 0.33
C SER A 128 -10.29 -3.73 1.14
N ILE A 129 -9.18 -4.39 1.47
CA ILE A 129 -9.13 -5.56 2.35
C ILE A 129 -8.19 -5.26 3.50
N CYS A 130 -8.69 -5.41 4.74
CA CYS A 130 -7.91 -5.30 5.96
C CYS A 130 -7.59 -6.69 6.50
N TYR A 131 -6.33 -6.93 6.85
CA TYR A 131 -5.84 -8.20 7.40
C TYR A 131 -4.59 -8.01 8.26
N GLU A 132 -4.28 -9.03 9.06
CA GLU A 132 -3.06 -9.11 9.87
C GLU A 132 -1.94 -9.71 9.02
N GLY A 133 -1.10 -8.83 8.42
CA GLY A 133 -0.12 -9.23 7.41
C GLY A 133 0.97 -10.15 7.94
N ILE A 134 1.39 -9.98 9.20
CA ILE A 134 2.45 -10.78 9.83
C ILE A 134 2.00 -12.19 10.20
N ASP A 135 0.71 -12.39 10.48
CA ASP A 135 0.20 -13.66 10.96
C ASP A 135 -0.45 -14.49 9.85
N LYS A 136 -1.02 -13.85 8.84
CA LYS A 136 -1.80 -14.51 7.79
C LYS A 136 -1.00 -14.62 6.49
N GLU A 137 -0.73 -15.86 6.09
CA GLU A 137 -0.21 -16.13 4.75
C GLU A 137 -1.20 -15.65 3.70
N HIS A 138 -0.67 -14.95 2.70
CA HIS A 138 -1.48 -14.44 1.61
C HIS A 138 -0.76 -14.48 0.27
N CYS A 139 -1.53 -14.51 -0.83
CA CYS A 139 -0.98 -14.63 -2.18
C CYS A 139 -1.97 -14.23 -3.26
N ARG A 140 -1.46 -14.08 -4.49
CA ARG A 140 -2.21 -13.94 -5.73
C ARG A 140 -1.65 -14.90 -6.76
N ILE A 141 -2.16 -16.12 -6.77
CA ILE A 141 -1.66 -17.22 -7.62
C ILE A 141 -2.03 -17.06 -9.09
N SER A 142 -3.18 -16.43 -9.37
CA SER A 142 -3.58 -16.12 -10.75
C SER A 142 -2.84 -14.88 -11.25
N PRO A 143 -2.39 -14.87 -12.51
CA PRO A 143 -1.75 -13.68 -13.07
C PRO A 143 -2.74 -12.50 -13.16
N THR A 144 -2.26 -11.28 -12.91
CA THR A 144 -3.11 -10.10 -13.11
C THR A 144 -3.49 -9.93 -14.58
N PRO A 145 -4.78 -9.64 -14.86
CA PRO A 145 -5.26 -9.54 -16.24
C PRO A 145 -4.90 -8.21 -16.94
N SER A 146 -4.45 -7.21 -16.19
CA SER A 146 -4.15 -5.86 -16.70
C SER A 146 -3.14 -5.15 -15.81
N ASN A 147 -2.69 -3.96 -16.22
CA ASN A 147 -2.08 -3.03 -15.29
C ASN A 147 -3.02 -2.80 -14.10
N THR A 148 -2.48 -2.92 -12.89
CA THR A 148 -3.28 -2.83 -11.67
C THR A 148 -2.51 -2.08 -10.59
N LEU A 149 -3.10 -1.02 -10.04
CA LEU A 149 -2.48 -0.17 -9.03
C LEU A 149 -3.07 -0.45 -7.65
N TYR A 150 -2.21 -0.84 -6.73
CA TYR A 150 -2.54 -1.02 -5.31
C TYR A 150 -1.72 -0.09 -4.44
N SER A 151 -2.34 0.39 -3.35
CA SER A 151 -1.61 0.86 -2.17
C SER A 151 -1.83 -0.09 -1.00
N PHE A 152 -0.74 -0.27 -0.25
CA PHE A 152 -0.71 -1.03 0.99
C PHE A 152 -0.41 -0.04 2.11
N TYR A 153 -1.35 0.05 3.05
CA TYR A 153 -1.25 0.92 4.22
C TYR A 153 -1.09 0.04 5.43
N SER A 154 -0.02 0.22 6.18
CA SER A 154 0.31 -0.66 7.31
C SER A 154 0.44 0.12 8.61
N TRP A 155 -0.04 -0.48 9.67
CA TRP A 155 -0.01 0.05 11.03
C TRP A 155 0.53 -0.98 12.00
N VAL A 156 0.96 -0.48 13.15
CA VAL A 156 1.19 -1.25 14.36
C VAL A 156 0.25 -0.77 15.46
N GLU A 157 -0.12 -1.66 16.38
CA GLU A 157 -0.91 -1.30 17.56
C GLU A 157 -0.06 -0.46 18.50
N LYS A 158 -0.58 0.69 18.95
CA LYS A 158 0.09 1.59 19.88
C LYS A 158 0.36 0.88 21.20
N ASP A 159 1.58 1.00 21.69
CA ASP A 159 2.07 0.34 22.90
C ASP A 159 1.99 -1.21 22.83
N GLY A 160 1.75 -1.77 21.63
CA GLY A 160 1.71 -3.20 21.35
C GLY A 160 3.09 -3.81 21.13
N LYS A 161 3.10 -5.13 20.84
CA LYS A 161 4.34 -5.90 20.60
C LYS A 161 5.22 -5.31 19.48
N TYR A 162 4.59 -4.71 18.48
CA TYR A 162 5.24 -4.21 17.25
C TYR A 162 5.37 -2.69 17.21
N ASP A 163 5.01 -1.96 18.28
CA ASP A 163 5.05 -0.48 18.34
C ASP A 163 6.40 0.12 17.91
N LYS A 164 7.49 -0.58 18.14
CA LYS A 164 8.83 -0.14 17.71
C LYS A 164 8.94 0.09 16.19
N PHE A 165 8.13 -0.59 15.38
CA PHE A 165 8.11 -0.44 13.92
C PHE A 165 7.24 0.71 13.41
N LYS A 166 6.66 1.53 14.31
CA LYS A 166 5.98 2.76 13.90
C LYS A 166 6.90 3.64 13.04
N TYR A 167 6.31 4.25 12.02
CA TYR A 167 7.04 5.07 11.05
C TYR A 167 8.24 4.36 10.40
N ASP A 168 8.18 3.03 10.32
CA ASP A 168 9.22 2.16 9.78
C ASP A 168 10.60 2.34 10.46
N GLU A 169 10.61 2.61 11.77
CA GLU A 169 11.82 2.92 12.57
C GLU A 169 12.63 4.10 11.99
N SER A 170 12.00 4.98 11.22
CA SER A 170 12.66 6.06 10.48
C SER A 170 12.23 7.43 11.00
N GLU A 171 13.13 8.15 11.64
CA GLU A 171 12.91 9.54 12.07
C GLU A 171 12.47 10.46 10.90
N LYS A 172 12.99 10.19 9.70
CA LYS A 172 12.61 10.95 8.50
C LYS A 172 11.16 10.71 8.13
N ILE A 173 10.71 9.46 8.14
CA ILE A 173 9.32 9.08 7.83
C ILE A 173 8.40 9.63 8.91
N GLU A 174 8.76 9.46 10.18
CA GLU A 174 8.01 10.01 11.31
C GLU A 174 7.82 11.53 11.19
N LYS A 175 8.89 12.26 10.88
CA LYS A 175 8.82 13.72 10.69
C LYS A 175 7.85 14.10 9.59
N ILE A 176 7.85 13.38 8.46
CA ILE A 176 6.94 13.66 7.34
C ILE A 176 5.50 13.39 7.77
N TYR A 177 5.21 12.26 8.43
CA TYR A 177 3.86 11.96 8.93
C TYR A 177 3.36 13.03 9.90
N LYS A 178 4.15 13.41 10.89
CA LYS A 178 3.79 14.44 11.88
C LYS A 178 3.52 15.79 11.22
N GLN A 179 4.42 16.26 10.35
CA GLN A 179 4.24 17.53 9.64
C GLN A 179 3.02 17.52 8.69
N THR A 180 2.68 16.37 8.14
CA THR A 180 1.50 16.21 7.27
C THR A 180 0.23 16.22 8.12
N LEU A 181 0.23 15.56 9.25
CA LEU A 181 -0.88 15.51 10.20
C LEU A 181 -1.25 16.92 10.68
N ASP A 182 -0.24 17.70 11.09
CA ASP A 182 -0.43 19.09 11.55
C ASP A 182 -1.12 19.98 10.49
N LYS A 183 -0.95 19.67 9.21
CA LYS A 183 -1.55 20.42 8.10
C LYS A 183 -2.93 19.92 7.68
N LEU A 184 -3.28 18.67 7.98
CA LEU A 184 -4.56 18.09 7.61
C LEU A 184 -5.69 18.50 8.55
N TYR A 185 -5.37 18.93 9.77
CA TYR A 185 -6.31 19.25 10.83
C TYR A 185 -6.31 20.74 11.25
N ILE A 186 -5.79 21.66 10.39
CA ILE A 186 -5.89 23.11 10.57
C ILE A 186 -7.19 23.65 9.93
#